data_e4717193c046d0f1aded6c6470462f46
#
_entry.id   e4717193c046d0f1aded6c6470462f46
#
_cell.length_a   1.000
_cell.length_b   1.000
_cell.length_c   1.000
_cell.angle_alpha   90.00
_cell.angle_beta   90.00
_cell.angle_gamma   90.00
#
_symmetry.space_group_name_H-M   'P 1'
#
loop_
_entity.id
_entity.type
_entity.pdbx_description
1 polymer ?
#
loop_
_entity_poly.entity_id
_entity_poly.type
_entity_poly.pdbx_seq_one_letter_code
_entity_poly.pdbx_strand_id
1 'polypeptide(L)'
;IMQPELQKIQKKYKGKNNDTAAMQKMQEETQAVYQKYGVSPTGSCVQLAIQLPILYALYQVIQNIPAYVGSVYNVFNGVCTKILAVDGFTDIINNFITDNKMTRVRQVTENADSIVDFLYALSPSQWKSLQDISQFSGFSDQISKTASEIQKMQTFGVLNIADQPLSYIKTGSLILIIAAL
;
A
#
# COMPACT_ATOMS: atom_id res chain seq x y z
N ILE A 1 -10.45 -24.72 29.13
CA ILE A 1 -11.28 -25.93 29.33
C ILE A 1 -11.25 -26.81 28.06
N MET A 2 -11.34 -26.30 26.86
CA MET A 2 -11.31 -27.05 25.59
C MET A 2 -9.90 -27.52 25.19
N GLN A 3 -8.85 -26.77 25.53
CA GLN A 3 -7.47 -27.06 25.14
C GLN A 3 -6.93 -28.45 25.53
N PRO A 4 -7.19 -29.00 26.73
CA PRO A 4 -6.67 -30.33 27.10
C PRO A 4 -7.28 -31.46 26.27
N GLU A 5 -8.56 -31.32 25.81
CA GLU A 5 -9.18 -32.32 24.94
C GLU A 5 -8.56 -32.29 23.54
N LEU A 6 -8.34 -31.11 22.98
CA LEU A 6 -7.66 -30.93 21.68
C LEU A 6 -6.23 -31.46 21.69
N GLN A 7 -5.49 -31.24 22.80
CA GLN A 7 -4.13 -31.76 22.94
C GLN A 7 -4.11 -33.29 23.01
N LYS A 8 -5.13 -33.91 23.64
CA LYS A 8 -5.25 -35.38 23.64
C LYS A 8 -5.46 -35.94 22.25
N ILE A 9 -6.31 -35.31 21.46
CA ILE A 9 -6.56 -35.72 20.08
C ILE A 9 -5.27 -35.54 19.23
N GLN A 10 -4.58 -34.43 19.35
CA GLN A 10 -3.32 -34.19 18.66
C GLN A 10 -2.24 -35.22 19.03
N LYS A 11 -2.12 -35.56 20.34
CA LYS A 11 -1.18 -36.59 20.79
C LYS A 11 -1.55 -37.97 20.28
N LYS A 12 -2.85 -38.31 20.20
CA LYS A 12 -3.35 -39.62 19.70
C LYS A 12 -2.95 -39.87 18.24
N TYR A 13 -2.94 -38.80 17.41
CA TYR A 13 -2.63 -38.86 16.00
C TYR A 13 -1.21 -38.40 15.65
N LYS A 14 -0.39 -38.05 16.65
CA LYS A 14 0.99 -37.65 16.46
C LYS A 14 1.80 -38.77 15.82
N GLY A 15 2.37 -38.53 14.63
CA GLY A 15 3.13 -39.55 13.87
C GLY A 15 2.36 -40.26 12.78
N LYS A 16 1.05 -40.03 12.62
CA LYS A 16 0.22 -40.63 11.57
C LYS A 16 -0.13 -39.63 10.47
N ASN A 17 0.71 -38.64 10.24
CA ASN A 17 0.44 -37.54 9.29
C ASN A 17 0.37 -37.97 7.80
N ASN A 18 0.87 -39.18 7.50
CA ASN A 18 0.84 -39.72 6.13
C ASN A 18 -0.38 -40.64 5.88
N ASP A 19 -1.23 -40.85 6.88
CA ASP A 19 -2.42 -41.69 6.76
C ASP A 19 -3.66 -40.81 6.63
N THR A 20 -4.22 -40.74 5.41
CA THR A 20 -5.41 -39.94 5.09
C THR A 20 -6.61 -40.31 5.96
N ALA A 21 -6.79 -41.58 6.29
CA ALA A 21 -7.87 -42.07 7.15
C ALA A 21 -7.68 -41.63 8.61
N ALA A 22 -6.44 -41.58 9.08
CA ALA A 22 -6.14 -41.06 10.42
C ALA A 22 -6.36 -39.54 10.51
N MET A 23 -6.04 -38.82 9.44
CA MET A 23 -6.30 -37.34 9.33
C MET A 23 -7.80 -37.03 9.34
N GLN A 24 -8.61 -37.78 8.60
CA GLN A 24 -10.07 -37.61 8.61
C GLN A 24 -10.66 -37.84 9.99
N LYS A 25 -10.26 -38.92 10.67
CA LYS A 25 -10.72 -39.20 12.05
C LYS A 25 -10.29 -38.13 13.03
N MET A 26 -9.09 -37.59 12.89
CA MET A 26 -8.62 -36.46 13.71
C MET A 26 -9.48 -35.23 13.51
N GLN A 27 -9.87 -34.94 12.27
CA GLN A 27 -10.77 -33.81 11.96
C GLN A 27 -12.16 -34.02 12.55
N GLU A 28 -12.73 -35.23 12.42
CA GLU A 28 -14.04 -35.56 12.98
C GLU A 28 -14.05 -35.46 14.52
N GLU A 29 -13.04 -36.01 15.20
CA GLU A 29 -12.92 -35.90 16.67
C GLU A 29 -12.72 -34.45 17.10
N THR A 30 -11.94 -33.69 16.37
CA THR A 30 -11.73 -32.24 16.63
C THR A 30 -13.02 -31.44 16.43
N GLN A 31 -13.77 -31.73 15.37
CA GLN A 31 -15.06 -31.08 15.10
C GLN A 31 -16.12 -31.44 16.17
N ALA A 32 -16.14 -32.66 16.64
CA ALA A 32 -17.01 -33.10 17.75
C ALA A 32 -16.72 -32.33 19.05
N VAL A 33 -15.45 -32.05 19.34
CA VAL A 33 -15.06 -31.20 20.49
C VAL A 33 -15.56 -29.77 20.30
N TYR A 34 -15.40 -29.18 19.13
CA TYR A 34 -15.93 -27.84 18.88
C TYR A 34 -17.44 -27.76 19.04
N GLN A 35 -18.17 -28.77 18.52
CA GLN A 35 -19.62 -28.85 18.67
C GLN A 35 -20.04 -29.01 20.14
N LYS A 36 -19.34 -29.82 20.89
CA LYS A 36 -19.56 -30.04 22.35
C LYS A 36 -19.48 -28.75 23.15
N TYR A 37 -18.56 -27.85 22.76
CA TYR A 37 -18.36 -26.54 23.43
C TYR A 37 -19.12 -25.39 22.76
N GLY A 38 -19.95 -25.66 21.75
CA GLY A 38 -20.73 -24.64 21.05
C GLY A 38 -19.90 -23.62 20.28
N VAL A 39 -18.65 -23.96 19.96
CA VAL A 39 -17.72 -23.09 19.23
C VAL A 39 -17.65 -23.53 17.78
N SER A 40 -17.98 -22.62 16.86
CA SER A 40 -17.83 -22.88 15.42
C SER A 40 -16.43 -22.46 14.96
N PRO A 41 -15.60 -23.38 14.42
CA PRO A 41 -14.29 -22.99 13.85
C PRO A 41 -14.44 -22.07 12.63
N THR A 42 -15.62 -22.08 11.97
CA THR A 42 -15.95 -21.23 10.83
C THR A 42 -16.41 -19.84 11.23
N GLY A 43 -16.81 -19.61 12.49
CA GLY A 43 -17.31 -18.30 12.96
C GLY A 43 -16.28 -17.17 12.77
N SER A 44 -15.02 -17.44 13.07
CA SER A 44 -13.91 -16.49 12.86
C SER A 44 -13.65 -16.22 11.37
N CYS A 45 -13.81 -17.22 10.52
CA CYS A 45 -13.60 -17.08 9.07
C CYS A 45 -14.70 -16.21 8.44
N VAL A 46 -15.94 -16.30 8.90
CA VAL A 46 -17.04 -15.46 8.41
C VAL A 46 -16.79 -13.99 8.75
N GLN A 47 -16.34 -13.72 9.96
CA GLN A 47 -15.98 -12.36 10.39
C GLN A 47 -14.84 -11.79 9.52
N LEU A 48 -13.81 -12.57 9.24
CA LEU A 48 -12.71 -12.20 8.33
C LEU A 48 -13.21 -11.94 6.90
N ALA A 49 -14.11 -12.79 6.40
CA ALA A 49 -14.66 -12.64 5.06
C ALA A 49 -15.48 -11.35 4.87
N ILE A 50 -16.15 -10.88 5.93
CA ILE A 50 -16.86 -9.58 5.94
C ILE A 50 -15.86 -8.42 6.09
N GLN A 51 -14.83 -8.58 6.92
CA GLN A 51 -13.83 -7.55 7.19
C GLN A 51 -12.93 -7.24 6.00
N LEU A 52 -12.56 -8.27 5.20
CA LEU A 52 -11.63 -8.09 4.06
C LEU A 52 -12.13 -7.08 3.01
N PRO A 53 -13.39 -7.13 2.53
CA PRO A 53 -13.91 -6.10 1.61
C PRO A 53 -13.87 -4.70 2.19
N ILE A 54 -14.17 -4.55 3.49
CA ILE A 54 -14.15 -3.24 4.18
C ILE A 54 -12.72 -2.72 4.25
N LEU A 55 -11.76 -3.58 4.63
CA LEU A 55 -10.34 -3.23 4.69
C LEU A 55 -9.81 -2.86 3.30
N TYR A 56 -10.22 -3.60 2.26
CA TYR A 56 -9.84 -3.29 0.89
C TYR A 56 -10.41 -1.94 0.42
N ALA A 57 -11.67 -1.63 0.74
CA ALA A 57 -12.27 -0.34 0.43
C ALA A 57 -11.53 0.81 1.14
N LEU A 58 -11.22 0.66 2.43
CA LEU A 58 -10.39 1.62 3.17
C LEU A 58 -9.00 1.79 2.56
N TYR A 59 -8.36 0.70 2.16
CA TYR A 59 -7.06 0.74 1.48
C TYR A 59 -7.14 1.55 0.18
N GLN A 60 -8.19 1.35 -0.63
CA GLN A 60 -8.39 2.12 -1.87
C GLN A 60 -8.58 3.62 -1.59
N VAL A 61 -9.33 3.99 -0.54
CA VAL A 61 -9.51 5.39 -0.14
C VAL A 61 -8.18 6.01 0.28
N ILE A 62 -7.37 5.29 1.07
CA ILE A 62 -6.06 5.77 1.52
C ILE A 62 -5.10 5.96 0.34
N GLN A 63 -5.13 5.09 -0.67
CA GLN A 63 -4.29 5.24 -1.87
C GLN A 63 -4.67 6.46 -2.72
N ASN A 64 -5.91 6.92 -2.64
CA ASN A 64 -6.42 8.06 -3.41
C ASN A 64 -6.66 9.31 -2.53
N ILE A 65 -5.97 9.43 -1.39
CA ILE A 65 -6.08 10.59 -0.48
C ILE A 65 -5.99 11.95 -1.19
N PRO A 66 -5.10 12.18 -2.19
CA PRO A 66 -5.01 13.47 -2.85
C PRO A 66 -6.31 13.93 -3.51
N ALA A 67 -7.09 13.00 -4.04
CA ALA A 67 -8.36 13.31 -4.70
C ALA A 67 -9.45 13.74 -3.69
N TYR A 68 -9.35 13.30 -2.42
CA TYR A 68 -10.39 13.53 -1.40
C TYR A 68 -10.04 14.58 -0.36
N VAL A 69 -8.76 14.92 -0.17
CA VAL A 69 -8.29 15.89 0.84
C VAL A 69 -7.95 17.21 0.15
N GLY A 70 -8.88 18.16 0.17
CA GLY A 70 -8.75 19.44 -0.52
C GLY A 70 -7.48 20.24 -0.16
N SER A 71 -6.96 20.12 1.06
CA SER A 71 -5.70 20.76 1.46
C SER A 71 -4.50 20.19 0.73
N VAL A 72 -4.47 18.87 0.49
CA VAL A 72 -3.41 18.20 -0.26
C VAL A 72 -3.55 18.51 -1.74
N TYR A 73 -4.77 18.46 -2.28
CA TYR A 73 -5.06 18.82 -3.66
C TYR A 73 -4.57 20.23 -4.03
N ASN A 74 -4.79 21.21 -3.14
CA ASN A 74 -4.38 22.60 -3.35
C ASN A 74 -2.87 22.78 -3.52
N VAL A 75 -2.06 21.93 -2.90
CA VAL A 75 -0.59 21.97 -3.05
C VAL A 75 -0.18 21.60 -4.47
N PHE A 76 -0.88 20.66 -5.09
CA PHE A 76 -0.60 20.21 -6.45
C PHE A 76 -1.23 21.08 -7.53
N ASN A 77 -2.33 21.80 -7.22
CA ASN A 77 -3.15 22.49 -8.20
C ASN A 77 -2.34 23.49 -9.07
N GLY A 78 -1.39 24.19 -8.47
CA GLY A 78 -0.57 25.14 -9.21
C GLY A 78 0.33 24.47 -10.27
N VAL A 79 0.89 23.31 -9.99
CA VAL A 79 1.70 22.54 -10.97
C VAL A 79 0.78 21.81 -11.95
N CYS A 80 -0.31 21.23 -11.45
CA CYS A 80 -1.29 20.52 -12.27
C CYS A 80 -1.85 21.42 -13.40
N THR A 81 -2.26 22.64 -13.07
CA THR A 81 -2.79 23.60 -14.06
C THR A 81 -1.77 23.93 -15.14
N LYS A 82 -0.49 24.02 -14.78
CA LYS A 82 0.58 24.30 -15.75
C LYS A 82 0.90 23.10 -16.63
N ILE A 83 0.86 21.89 -16.05
CA ILE A 83 1.03 20.65 -16.83
C ILE A 83 -0.09 20.52 -17.85
N LEU A 84 -1.36 20.77 -17.46
CA LEU A 84 -2.51 20.73 -18.35
C LEU A 84 -2.41 21.70 -19.54
N ALA A 85 -1.65 22.77 -19.39
CA ALA A 85 -1.43 23.76 -20.46
C ALA A 85 -0.31 23.37 -21.44
N VAL A 86 0.40 22.27 -21.22
CA VAL A 86 1.46 21.77 -22.10
C VAL A 86 0.86 20.83 -23.13
N ASP A 87 1.05 21.12 -24.40
CA ASP A 87 0.61 20.24 -25.48
C ASP A 87 1.27 18.86 -25.38
N GLY A 88 0.46 17.79 -25.45
CA GLY A 88 0.95 16.41 -25.37
C GLY A 88 1.44 15.98 -23.99
N PHE A 89 1.06 16.66 -22.91
CA PHE A 89 1.48 16.34 -21.54
C PHE A 89 1.18 14.89 -21.15
N THR A 90 0.09 14.32 -21.65
CA THR A 90 -0.28 12.91 -21.38
C THR A 90 0.79 11.94 -21.85
N ASP A 91 1.32 12.13 -23.05
CA ASP A 91 2.37 11.28 -23.61
C ASP A 91 3.68 11.49 -22.85
N ILE A 92 4.02 12.73 -22.52
CA ILE A 92 5.23 13.07 -21.76
C ILE A 92 5.20 12.38 -20.40
N ILE A 93 4.08 12.48 -19.68
CA ILE A 93 3.97 11.87 -18.34
C ILE A 93 3.88 10.34 -18.43
N ASN A 94 3.15 9.78 -19.39
CA ASN A 94 3.02 8.34 -19.53
C ASN A 94 4.35 7.68 -19.94
N ASN A 95 5.16 8.35 -20.76
CA ASN A 95 6.52 7.92 -21.02
C ASN A 95 7.39 8.00 -19.75
N PHE A 96 7.28 9.08 -18.97
CA PHE A 96 7.96 9.21 -17.69
C PHE A 96 7.58 8.08 -16.71
N ILE A 97 6.30 7.73 -16.60
CA ILE A 97 5.80 6.61 -15.78
C ILE A 97 6.44 5.29 -16.22
N THR A 98 6.52 5.06 -17.52
CA THR A 98 7.09 3.84 -18.11
C THR A 98 8.59 3.76 -17.87
N ASP A 99 9.33 4.82 -18.15
CA ASP A 99 10.79 4.90 -18.02
C ASP A 99 11.25 4.73 -16.56
N ASN A 100 10.47 5.28 -15.63
CA ASN A 100 10.71 5.15 -14.20
C ASN A 100 10.09 3.90 -13.56
N LYS A 101 9.48 3.00 -14.35
CA LYS A 101 8.87 1.73 -13.90
C LYS A 101 7.88 1.92 -12.74
N MET A 102 7.04 2.95 -12.84
CA MET A 102 6.08 3.31 -11.79
C MET A 102 4.84 2.40 -11.84
N THR A 103 4.98 1.14 -11.43
CA THR A 103 3.95 0.10 -11.55
C THR A 103 2.67 0.35 -10.73
N ARG A 104 2.72 1.25 -9.76
CA ARG A 104 1.58 1.60 -8.89
C ARG A 104 0.77 2.77 -9.40
N VAL A 105 1.28 3.50 -10.39
CA VAL A 105 0.64 4.68 -10.96
C VAL A 105 -0.10 4.28 -12.23
N ARG A 106 -1.35 4.70 -12.34
CA ARG A 106 -2.12 4.55 -13.56
C ARG A 106 -1.63 5.53 -14.61
N GLN A 107 -1.87 5.22 -15.88
CA GLN A 107 -1.61 6.19 -16.95
C GLN A 107 -2.42 7.46 -16.73
N VAL A 108 -1.78 8.60 -16.95
CA VAL A 108 -2.40 9.91 -16.83
C VAL A 108 -3.29 10.16 -18.05
N THR A 109 -4.45 10.72 -17.80
CA THR A 109 -5.43 11.15 -18.79
C THR A 109 -5.55 12.68 -18.77
N GLU A 110 -6.41 13.24 -19.58
CA GLU A 110 -6.69 14.69 -19.60
C GLU A 110 -7.38 15.21 -18.33
N ASN A 111 -7.67 14.34 -17.36
CA ASN A 111 -8.27 14.70 -16.10
C ASN A 111 -7.22 15.21 -15.10
N ALA A 112 -7.48 16.36 -14.48
CA ALA A 112 -6.64 16.95 -13.44
C ALA A 112 -6.33 15.99 -12.27
N ASP A 113 -7.32 15.20 -11.86
CA ASP A 113 -7.17 14.24 -10.76
C ASP A 113 -6.10 13.19 -11.07
N SER A 114 -6.01 12.72 -12.32
CA SER A 114 -4.99 11.76 -12.74
C SER A 114 -3.56 12.33 -12.67
N ILE A 115 -3.42 13.62 -12.91
CA ILE A 115 -2.13 14.32 -12.76
C ILE A 115 -1.79 14.48 -11.29
N VAL A 116 -2.76 14.81 -10.44
CA VAL A 116 -2.56 14.93 -8.99
C VAL A 116 -2.15 13.58 -8.40
N ASP A 117 -2.79 12.48 -8.79
CA ASP A 117 -2.43 11.13 -8.36
C ASP A 117 -1.01 10.76 -8.81
N PHE A 118 -0.63 11.10 -10.03
CA PHE A 118 0.73 10.93 -10.53
C PHE A 118 1.74 11.72 -9.69
N LEU A 119 1.52 13.02 -9.49
CA LEU A 119 2.42 13.89 -8.72
C LEU A 119 2.59 13.44 -7.27
N TYR A 120 1.50 12.95 -6.66
CA TYR A 120 1.54 12.43 -5.29
C TYR A 120 2.37 11.15 -5.15
N ALA A 121 2.41 10.34 -6.19
CA ALA A 121 3.14 9.08 -6.19
C ALA A 121 4.65 9.23 -6.46
N LEU A 122 5.13 10.44 -6.76
CA LEU A 122 6.53 10.69 -7.08
C LEU A 122 7.44 10.58 -5.85
N SER A 123 8.51 9.83 -5.99
CA SER A 123 9.62 9.84 -5.04
C SER A 123 10.46 11.13 -5.17
N PRO A 124 11.28 11.50 -4.17
CA PRO A 124 12.13 12.69 -4.25
C PRO A 124 13.05 12.73 -5.48
N SER A 125 13.58 11.58 -5.91
CA SER A 125 14.39 11.48 -7.13
C SER A 125 13.58 11.71 -8.40
N GLN A 126 12.35 11.22 -8.44
CA GLN A 126 11.45 11.40 -9.58
C GLN A 126 10.94 12.85 -9.69
N TRP A 127 10.73 13.54 -8.57
CA TRP A 127 10.46 14.97 -8.56
C TRP A 127 11.58 15.76 -9.25
N LYS A 128 12.84 15.41 -8.98
CA LYS A 128 13.98 16.03 -9.63
C LYS A 128 14.02 15.73 -11.14
N SER A 129 13.81 14.47 -11.52
CA SER A 129 13.77 14.08 -12.93
C SER A 129 12.60 14.75 -13.68
N LEU A 130 11.48 15.01 -13.00
CA LEU A 130 10.35 15.77 -13.60
C LEU A 130 10.72 17.22 -13.90
N GLN A 131 11.57 17.85 -13.07
CA GLN A 131 12.08 19.22 -13.30
C GLN A 131 12.96 19.31 -14.54
N ASP A 132 13.69 18.22 -14.85
CA ASP A 132 14.65 18.16 -15.95
C ASP A 132 13.97 17.96 -17.32
N ILE A 133 12.64 17.78 -17.35
CA ILE A 133 11.87 17.67 -18.60
C ILE A 133 11.83 19.04 -19.29
N SER A 134 12.34 19.09 -20.51
CA SER A 134 12.48 20.35 -21.27
C SER A 134 11.15 21.09 -21.48
N GLN A 135 10.05 20.36 -21.68
CA GLN A 135 8.70 20.91 -21.85
C GLN A 135 8.15 21.57 -20.58
N PHE A 136 8.69 21.22 -19.41
CA PHE A 136 8.30 21.76 -18.09
C PHE A 136 9.26 22.84 -17.57
N SER A 137 10.29 23.19 -18.35
CA SER A 137 11.30 24.19 -17.95
C SER A 137 10.72 25.55 -17.58
N GLY A 138 9.62 25.97 -18.20
CA GLY A 138 8.96 27.24 -17.93
C GLY A 138 8.34 27.36 -16.53
N PHE A 139 8.22 26.26 -15.78
CA PHE A 139 7.68 26.24 -14.42
C PHE A 139 8.43 25.27 -13.48
N SER A 140 9.68 24.99 -13.79
CA SER A 140 10.56 24.11 -12.97
C SER A 140 10.69 24.58 -11.52
N ASP A 141 10.73 25.89 -11.27
CA ASP A 141 10.75 26.48 -9.93
C ASP A 141 9.49 26.12 -9.14
N GLN A 142 8.34 26.11 -9.80
CA GLN A 142 7.08 25.74 -9.14
C GLN A 142 7.03 24.24 -8.83
N ILE A 143 7.56 23.40 -9.73
CA ILE A 143 7.72 21.96 -9.48
C ILE A 143 8.62 21.77 -8.25
N SER A 144 9.76 22.46 -8.16
CA SER A 144 10.68 22.40 -7.02
C SER A 144 10.03 22.82 -5.71
N LYS A 145 9.29 23.92 -5.73
CA LYS A 145 8.56 24.41 -4.56
C LYS A 145 7.53 23.38 -4.08
N THR A 146 6.71 22.87 -4.98
CA THR A 146 5.71 21.85 -4.66
C THR A 146 6.37 20.57 -4.13
N ALA A 147 7.45 20.10 -4.74
CA ALA A 147 8.22 18.96 -4.26
C ALA A 147 8.70 19.16 -2.80
N SER A 148 9.20 20.36 -2.47
CA SER A 148 9.67 20.67 -1.12
C SER A 148 8.55 20.72 -0.08
N GLU A 149 7.38 21.22 -0.47
CA GLU A 149 6.19 21.25 0.40
C GLU A 149 5.68 19.82 0.68
N ILE A 150 5.61 18.96 -0.33
CA ILE A 150 5.23 17.56 -0.19
C ILE A 150 6.25 16.80 0.67
N GLN A 151 7.55 17.01 0.46
CA GLN A 151 8.57 16.38 1.27
C GLN A 151 8.42 16.73 2.75
N LYS A 152 8.09 17.98 3.08
CA LYS A 152 7.80 18.39 4.48
C LYS A 152 6.58 17.65 5.04
N MET A 153 5.52 17.47 4.25
CA MET A 153 4.32 16.73 4.66
C MET A 153 4.60 15.23 4.86
N GLN A 154 5.48 14.66 4.05
CA GLN A 154 5.82 13.22 4.08
C GLN A 154 6.91 12.90 5.13
N THR A 155 7.56 13.90 5.71
CA THR A 155 8.64 13.68 6.67
C THR A 155 8.11 13.73 8.09
N PHE A 156 8.23 12.62 8.82
CA PHE A 156 7.93 12.52 10.24
C PHE A 156 9.24 12.27 11.03
N GLY A 157 9.76 13.30 11.65
CA GLY A 157 11.07 13.23 12.32
C GLY A 157 12.20 12.94 11.33
N VAL A 158 12.80 11.75 11.42
CA VAL A 158 13.86 11.27 10.52
C VAL A 158 13.37 10.32 9.42
N LEU A 159 12.07 10.01 9.43
CA LEU A 159 11.45 9.06 8.51
C LEU A 159 10.68 9.79 7.42
N ASN A 160 10.85 9.35 6.18
CA ASN A 160 9.95 9.72 5.09
C ASN A 160 8.92 8.60 4.92
N ILE A 161 7.65 8.91 5.22
CA ILE A 161 6.53 7.93 5.12
C ILE A 161 6.22 7.49 3.68
N ALA A 162 6.74 8.18 2.68
CA ALA A 162 6.64 7.77 1.28
C ALA A 162 7.69 6.72 0.89
N ASP A 163 8.75 6.54 1.68
CA ASP A 163 9.79 5.58 1.41
C ASP A 163 9.37 4.16 1.76
N GLN A 164 9.88 3.19 1.01
CA GLN A 164 9.68 1.78 1.36
C GLN A 164 10.56 1.42 2.56
N PRO A 165 10.03 0.69 3.58
CA PRO A 165 10.83 0.28 4.75
C PRO A 165 12.13 -0.43 4.40
N LEU A 166 12.12 -1.23 3.32
CA LEU A 166 13.31 -1.94 2.84
C LEU A 166 14.42 -1.02 2.29
N SER A 167 14.12 0.23 1.93
CA SER A 167 15.13 1.19 1.47
C SER A 167 16.11 1.56 2.58
N TYR A 168 15.65 1.55 3.84
CA TYR A 168 16.48 1.84 5.01
C TYR A 168 17.50 0.74 5.34
N ILE A 169 17.26 -0.49 4.88
CA ILE A 169 18.23 -1.61 5.04
C ILE A 169 19.51 -1.31 4.26
N LYS A 170 19.39 -0.73 3.07
CA LYS A 170 20.55 -0.36 2.21
C LYS A 170 21.40 0.75 2.82
N THR A 171 20.81 1.63 3.63
CA THR A 171 21.52 2.73 4.30
C THR A 171 22.17 2.31 5.62
N GLY A 172 21.97 1.06 6.09
CA GLY A 172 22.65 0.53 7.28
C GLY A 172 22.19 1.14 8.62
N SER A 173 21.14 1.96 8.61
CA SER A 173 20.62 2.58 9.84
C SER A 173 19.62 1.69 10.54
N LEU A 174 20.10 0.95 11.55
CA LEU A 174 19.28 0.02 12.34
C LEU A 174 18.10 0.73 13.05
N ILE A 175 18.29 1.97 13.47
CA ILE A 175 17.25 2.78 14.13
C ILE A 175 16.11 3.10 13.15
N LEU A 176 16.44 3.46 11.91
CA LEU A 176 15.44 3.75 10.88
C LEU A 176 14.68 2.51 10.45
N ILE A 177 15.33 1.34 10.44
CA ILE A 177 14.67 0.06 10.13
C ILE A 177 13.64 -0.29 11.21
N ILE A 178 14.01 -0.18 12.51
CA ILE A 178 13.11 -0.48 13.63
C ILE A 178 11.93 0.50 13.68
N ALA A 179 12.16 1.76 13.35
CA ALA A 179 11.10 2.78 13.35
C ALA A 179 10.14 2.67 12.15
N ALA A 180 10.54 1.97 11.07
CA ALA A 180 9.75 1.79 9.85
C ALA A 180 8.94 0.48 9.83
N LEU A 181 9.19 -0.45 10.77
CA LEU A 181 8.46 -1.70 10.96
C LEU A 181 7.35 -1.55 12.00
#